data_84fc5dc406241eaf2eee3a12adbd936a
#
_entry.id   84fc5dc406241eaf2eee3a12adbd936a
#
_cell.length_a   1.000
_cell.length_b   1.000
_cell.length_c   1.000
_cell.angle_alpha   90.00
_cell.angle_beta   90.00
_cell.angle_gamma   90.00
#
_symmetry.space_group_name_H-M   'P 1'
#
loop_
_entity.id
_entity.type
_entity.pdbx_description
1 polymer ?
#
loop_
_entity_poly.entity_id
_entity_poly.type
_entity_poly.pdbx_seq_one_letter_code
_entity_poly.pdbx_strand_id
1 'polypeptide(L)'
;YSRYDSYMVMMNIYGNSDSDKKITFRAFDASTGDVYPEVNASQEVKFVNDFVTGTPANPVVLTATDNLEQSIETRAGWNWISLYVESSDMGVGNVLSSVDGHADIVKDKGSMASYDETGWLGSLSTMAIGSMYKLNMNSPATLSVIGKRVDPQAADRAITVGNGNNWIGYSASYYLSPDEAFAGLSPENEDVIKSKESFAIFMDYEWVGPLKALEPGKG
;
A
#
# COMPACT_ATOMS: atom_id res chain seq x y z
N TYR A 1 35.00 -4.95 -14.42
CA TYR A 1 35.62 -6.26 -14.53
C TYR A 1 34.87 -7.24 -13.66
N SER A 2 34.07 -8.09 -14.29
CA SER A 2 33.35 -9.16 -13.62
C SER A 2 34.33 -10.31 -13.38
N ARG A 3 34.83 -10.47 -12.17
CA ARG A 3 35.41 -11.72 -11.67
C ARG A 3 34.38 -12.64 -11.04
N TYR A 4 33.13 -12.13 -10.92
CA TYR A 4 31.99 -12.80 -10.31
C TYR A 4 30.80 -12.53 -11.20
N ASP A 5 29.87 -13.45 -11.33
CA ASP A 5 28.60 -13.29 -12.06
C ASP A 5 27.64 -12.28 -11.38
N SER A 6 28.18 -11.32 -10.63
CA SER A 6 27.42 -10.32 -9.88
C SER A 6 28.14 -8.97 -9.88
N TYR A 7 27.36 -7.91 -9.85
CA TYR A 7 27.87 -6.54 -9.72
C TYR A 7 28.21 -6.24 -8.27
N MET A 8 29.38 -5.62 -8.02
CA MET A 8 29.81 -5.17 -6.70
C MET A 8 30.10 -3.68 -6.75
N VAL A 9 29.60 -2.95 -5.76
CA VAL A 9 29.82 -1.51 -5.59
C VAL A 9 30.45 -1.25 -4.23
N MET A 10 31.45 -0.39 -4.18
CA MET A 10 31.98 0.16 -2.93
C MET A 10 31.27 1.48 -2.66
N MET A 11 30.59 1.60 -1.53
CA MET A 11 29.91 2.83 -1.12
C MET A 11 30.61 3.45 0.08
N ASN A 12 30.85 4.75 0.03
CA ASN A 12 31.26 5.54 1.18
C ASN A 12 30.02 6.24 1.78
N ILE A 13 29.80 6.02 3.07
CA ILE A 13 28.71 6.62 3.81
C ILE A 13 29.28 7.61 4.82
N TYR A 14 28.80 8.83 4.81
CA TYR A 14 29.25 9.91 5.66
C TYR A 14 28.18 10.27 6.69
N GLY A 15 28.56 10.56 7.91
CA GLY A 15 27.69 11.01 8.98
C GLY A 15 28.36 12.03 9.89
N ASN A 16 27.57 12.83 10.59
CA ASN A 16 28.06 13.89 11.46
C ASN A 16 28.34 13.45 12.91
N SER A 17 28.04 12.20 13.23
CA SER A 17 28.27 11.65 14.57
C SER A 17 28.42 10.14 14.51
N ASP A 18 29.31 9.62 15.33
CA ASP A 18 29.51 8.21 15.58
C ASP A 18 28.37 7.71 16.50
N SER A 19 27.23 7.33 15.91
CA SER A 19 26.00 7.10 16.66
C SER A 19 25.46 5.68 16.59
N ASP A 20 26.20 4.73 16.03
CA ASP A 20 25.77 3.32 15.87
C ASP A 20 24.38 3.18 15.21
N LYS A 21 24.02 4.16 14.36
CA LYS A 21 22.73 4.20 13.68
C LYS A 21 22.64 3.15 12.61
N LYS A 22 21.54 2.43 12.60
CA LYS A 22 21.23 1.49 11.51
C LYS A 22 21.08 2.24 10.20
N ILE A 23 21.75 1.70 9.16
CA ILE A 23 21.65 2.18 7.78
C ILE A 23 20.60 1.36 7.07
N THR A 24 19.68 2.04 6.39
CA THR A 24 18.69 1.44 5.51
C THR A 24 19.00 1.80 4.07
N PHE A 25 18.65 0.91 3.15
CA PHE A 25 18.93 1.06 1.74
C PHE A 25 17.64 1.19 0.94
N ARG A 26 17.73 1.92 -0.17
CA ARG A 26 16.73 1.94 -1.23
C ARG A 26 17.43 1.64 -2.54
N ALA A 27 16.78 0.93 -3.43
CA ALA A 27 17.30 0.70 -4.77
C ALA A 27 16.43 1.41 -5.80
N PHE A 28 17.06 1.84 -6.89
CA PHE A 28 16.40 2.43 -8.04
C PHE A 28 16.78 1.62 -9.28
N ASP A 29 15.78 1.11 -9.98
CA ASP A 29 15.98 0.47 -11.28
C ASP A 29 15.85 1.51 -12.38
N ALA A 30 16.96 1.89 -12.98
CA ALA A 30 16.99 2.89 -14.03
C ALA A 30 16.37 2.40 -15.36
N SER A 31 16.17 1.09 -15.52
CA SER A 31 15.57 0.52 -16.73
C SER A 31 14.06 0.59 -16.75
N THR A 32 13.44 0.49 -15.57
CA THR A 32 11.97 0.56 -15.39
C THR A 32 11.52 1.87 -14.77
N GLY A 33 12.43 2.61 -14.10
CA GLY A 33 12.11 3.80 -13.33
C GLY A 33 11.60 3.51 -11.91
N ASP A 34 11.61 2.23 -11.51
CA ASP A 34 11.07 1.81 -10.22
C ASP A 34 12.00 2.11 -9.04
N VAL A 35 11.40 2.50 -7.93
CA VAL A 35 12.09 2.66 -6.65
C VAL A 35 11.66 1.55 -5.71
N TYR A 36 12.60 0.72 -5.29
CA TYR A 36 12.39 -0.28 -4.25
C TYR A 36 12.65 0.37 -2.88
N PRO A 37 11.60 0.65 -2.10
CA PRO A 37 11.74 1.38 -0.84
C PRO A 37 12.40 0.55 0.25
N GLU A 38 12.31 -0.77 0.13
CA GLU A 38 12.88 -1.73 1.07
C GLU A 38 13.92 -2.60 0.38
N VAL A 39 15.12 -2.51 0.89
CA VAL A 39 16.24 -3.34 0.45
C VAL A 39 16.78 -4.07 1.67
N ASN A 40 16.69 -5.38 1.66
CA ASN A 40 17.21 -6.22 2.72
C ASN A 40 18.72 -6.39 2.54
N ALA A 41 19.49 -6.09 3.60
CA ALA A 41 20.90 -6.38 3.66
C ALA A 41 21.13 -7.75 4.34
N SER A 42 22.06 -8.55 3.80
CA SER A 42 22.41 -9.89 4.34
C SER A 42 22.93 -9.86 5.78
N GLN A 43 23.30 -8.68 6.27
CA GLN A 43 23.71 -8.42 7.65
C GLN A 43 23.34 -6.98 8.03
N GLU A 44 23.19 -6.70 9.32
CA GLU A 44 22.95 -5.34 9.78
C GLU A 44 24.12 -4.43 9.45
N VAL A 45 23.82 -3.29 8.83
CA VAL A 45 24.82 -2.25 8.52
C VAL A 45 24.55 -1.06 9.44
N LYS A 46 25.56 -0.69 10.22
CA LYS A 46 25.51 0.45 11.12
C LYS A 46 26.57 1.48 10.74
N PHE A 47 26.24 2.75 10.99
CA PHE A 47 27.21 3.81 10.83
C PHE A 47 28.15 3.83 12.04
N VAL A 48 29.40 3.49 11.80
CA VAL A 48 30.51 3.60 12.75
C VAL A 48 31.69 4.26 12.03
N ASN A 49 32.31 5.25 12.65
CA ASN A 49 33.38 6.01 12.03
C ASN A 49 34.57 5.10 11.66
N ASP A 50 35.12 5.28 10.45
CA ASP A 50 36.24 4.54 9.91
C ASP A 50 36.08 3.00 9.89
N PHE A 51 34.82 2.53 9.97
CA PHE A 51 34.50 1.11 9.94
C PHE A 51 34.13 0.64 8.54
N VAL A 52 34.58 -0.56 8.17
CA VAL A 52 34.23 -1.21 6.90
C VAL A 52 33.33 -2.40 7.15
N THR A 53 32.15 -2.40 6.56
CA THR A 53 31.23 -3.53 6.59
C THR A 53 31.28 -4.29 5.27
N GLY A 54 31.54 -5.58 5.35
CA GLY A 54 31.74 -6.43 4.17
C GLY A 54 33.15 -6.35 3.57
N THR A 55 33.46 -7.30 2.74
CA THR A 55 34.74 -7.39 1.99
C THR A 55 34.46 -7.90 0.58
N PRO A 56 35.36 -7.75 -0.39
CA PRO A 56 35.18 -8.33 -1.71
C PRO A 56 34.95 -9.86 -1.72
N ALA A 57 35.47 -10.56 -0.71
CA ALA A 57 35.31 -12.02 -0.57
C ALA A 57 34.01 -12.38 0.20
N ASN A 58 33.49 -11.47 1.01
CA ASN A 58 32.25 -11.63 1.77
C ASN A 58 31.47 -10.28 1.77
N PRO A 59 30.85 -9.91 0.65
CA PRO A 59 30.17 -8.65 0.51
C PRO A 59 28.86 -8.63 1.32
N VAL A 60 28.40 -7.44 1.67
CA VAL A 60 27.01 -7.26 2.07
C VAL A 60 26.13 -7.42 0.83
N VAL A 61 25.30 -8.44 0.81
CA VAL A 61 24.34 -8.65 -0.28
C VAL A 61 23.12 -7.78 0.00
N LEU A 62 22.77 -6.92 -0.94
CA LEU A 62 21.56 -6.10 -0.92
C LEU A 62 20.54 -6.74 -1.85
N THR A 63 19.40 -7.13 -1.30
CA THR A 63 18.29 -7.72 -2.06
C THR A 63 17.13 -6.75 -2.06
N ALA A 64 16.84 -6.16 -3.20
CA ALA A 64 15.62 -5.39 -3.43
C ALA A 64 14.47 -6.36 -3.67
N THR A 65 13.34 -6.16 -3.01
CA THR A 65 12.13 -6.94 -3.23
C THR A 65 11.02 -6.04 -3.73
N ASP A 66 10.29 -6.50 -4.74
CA ASP A 66 9.06 -5.85 -5.19
C ASP A 66 7.93 -6.00 -4.19
N ASN A 67 8.07 -6.94 -3.27
CA ASN A 67 7.03 -7.23 -2.30
C ASN A 67 7.07 -6.22 -1.16
N LEU A 68 5.94 -5.57 -1.00
CA LEU A 68 5.64 -4.62 0.07
C LEU A 68 4.55 -5.22 0.95
N GLU A 69 4.62 -5.00 2.24
CA GLU A 69 3.53 -5.29 3.15
C GLU A 69 2.66 -4.05 3.34
N GLN A 70 1.38 -4.17 3.02
CA GLN A 70 0.36 -3.20 3.37
C GLN A 70 -0.30 -3.64 4.67
N SER A 71 -0.19 -2.84 5.72
CA SER A 71 -0.83 -3.08 7.01
C SER A 71 -1.97 -2.09 7.24
N ILE A 72 -3.17 -2.60 7.55
CA ILE A 72 -4.36 -1.80 7.83
C ILE A 72 -4.86 -2.18 9.23
N GLU A 73 -4.78 -1.23 10.15
CA GLU A 73 -5.37 -1.38 11.48
C GLU A 73 -6.89 -1.34 11.39
N THR A 74 -7.55 -2.42 11.83
CA THR A 74 -9.00 -2.53 11.84
C THR A 74 -9.56 -2.49 13.26
N ARG A 75 -10.82 -2.09 13.39
CA ARG A 75 -11.57 -2.05 14.66
C ARG A 75 -12.80 -2.93 14.54
N ALA A 76 -13.33 -3.39 15.67
CA ALA A 76 -14.61 -4.09 15.70
C ALA A 76 -15.71 -3.31 14.97
N GLY A 77 -16.57 -4.01 14.24
CA GLY A 77 -17.58 -3.44 13.36
C GLY A 77 -17.05 -3.14 11.96
N TRP A 78 -17.76 -2.31 11.23
CA TRP A 78 -17.46 -2.01 9.83
C TRP A 78 -16.21 -1.13 9.67
N ASN A 79 -15.29 -1.55 8.80
CA ASN A 79 -14.14 -0.79 8.34
C ASN A 79 -14.27 -0.59 6.82
N TRP A 80 -13.87 0.58 6.33
CA TRP A 80 -13.79 0.86 4.91
C TRP A 80 -12.33 0.76 4.53
N ILE A 81 -12.02 -0.17 3.65
CA ILE A 81 -10.64 -0.51 3.28
C ILE A 81 -10.42 -0.43 1.78
N SER A 82 -9.19 -0.21 1.40
CA SER A 82 -8.71 -0.27 0.02
C SER A 82 -7.30 -0.84 -0.03
N LEU A 83 -6.88 -1.29 -1.20
CA LEU A 83 -5.58 -1.90 -1.39
C LEU A 83 -4.71 -1.04 -2.31
N TYR A 84 -3.42 -0.88 -1.93
CA TYR A 84 -2.37 -0.30 -2.76
C TYR A 84 -1.23 -1.31 -3.03
N VAL A 85 -1.43 -2.55 -2.60
CA VAL A 85 -0.53 -3.68 -2.82
C VAL A 85 -1.31 -4.78 -3.53
N GLU A 86 -0.78 -5.26 -4.64
CA GLU A 86 -1.35 -6.35 -5.44
C GLU A 86 -0.63 -7.64 -5.12
N SER A 87 -1.29 -8.53 -4.40
CA SER A 87 -0.79 -9.88 -4.12
C SER A 87 -0.78 -10.73 -5.40
N SER A 88 0.06 -11.74 -5.44
CA SER A 88 0.06 -12.73 -6.54
C SER A 88 -1.26 -13.53 -6.63
N ASP A 89 -1.99 -13.60 -5.52
CA ASP A 89 -3.35 -14.12 -5.45
C ASP A 89 -4.25 -13.09 -4.76
N MET A 90 -5.16 -12.49 -5.54
CA MET A 90 -6.14 -11.53 -5.07
C MET A 90 -7.46 -12.17 -4.64
N GLY A 91 -7.50 -13.50 -4.49
CA GLY A 91 -8.64 -14.20 -3.89
C GLY A 91 -8.93 -13.69 -2.48
N VAL A 92 -10.23 -13.54 -2.15
CA VAL A 92 -10.68 -12.98 -0.85
C VAL A 92 -10.04 -13.72 0.32
N GLY A 93 -9.98 -15.07 0.26
CA GLY A 93 -9.38 -15.87 1.32
C GLY A 93 -7.88 -15.62 1.50
N ASN A 94 -7.14 -15.35 0.42
CA ASN A 94 -5.72 -15.04 0.52
C ASN A 94 -5.50 -13.61 1.04
N VAL A 95 -6.21 -12.64 0.48
CA VAL A 95 -6.07 -11.22 0.88
C VAL A 95 -6.45 -10.99 2.33
N LEU A 96 -7.48 -11.67 2.82
CA LEU A 96 -8.00 -11.49 4.19
C LEU A 96 -7.45 -12.53 5.20
N SER A 97 -6.54 -13.41 4.79
CA SER A 97 -6.01 -14.50 5.63
C SER A 97 -5.46 -14.06 6.99
N SER A 98 -4.87 -12.87 7.07
CA SER A 98 -4.33 -12.31 8.33
C SER A 98 -5.41 -11.89 9.34
N VAL A 99 -6.67 -11.82 8.90
CA VAL A 99 -7.83 -11.47 9.75
C VAL A 99 -8.86 -12.60 9.86
N ASP A 100 -8.51 -13.80 9.42
CA ASP A 100 -9.35 -14.99 9.58
C ASP A 100 -9.72 -15.20 11.05
N GLY A 101 -11.00 -15.48 11.32
CA GLY A 101 -11.53 -15.62 12.67
C GLY A 101 -11.75 -14.28 13.42
N HIS A 102 -11.26 -13.16 12.89
CA HIS A 102 -11.50 -11.81 13.41
C HIS A 102 -12.51 -11.02 12.58
N ALA A 103 -12.78 -11.45 11.36
CA ALA A 103 -13.70 -10.82 10.43
C ALA A 103 -14.83 -11.77 10.02
N ASP A 104 -16.04 -11.22 9.80
CA ASP A 104 -17.24 -11.99 9.43
C ASP A 104 -17.63 -11.82 7.98
N ILE A 105 -17.61 -10.58 7.49
CA ILE A 105 -18.19 -10.19 6.21
C ILE A 105 -17.28 -9.19 5.53
N VAL A 106 -17.03 -9.42 4.25
CA VAL A 106 -16.47 -8.43 3.34
C VAL A 106 -17.44 -8.20 2.19
N LYS A 107 -17.57 -6.96 1.75
CA LYS A 107 -18.41 -6.61 0.58
C LYS A 107 -17.88 -5.42 -0.18
N ASP A 108 -18.09 -5.44 -1.48
CA ASP A 108 -18.06 -4.28 -2.36
C ASP A 108 -19.47 -3.74 -2.63
N LYS A 109 -19.65 -2.94 -3.69
CA LYS A 109 -20.94 -2.35 -4.06
C LYS A 109 -21.97 -3.39 -4.52
N GLY A 110 -21.53 -4.52 -5.13
CA GLY A 110 -22.39 -5.50 -5.80
C GLY A 110 -22.29 -6.93 -5.26
N SER A 111 -21.23 -7.25 -4.52
CA SER A 111 -20.88 -8.61 -4.10
C SER A 111 -20.50 -8.65 -2.64
N MET A 112 -20.58 -9.83 -2.04
CA MET A 112 -20.17 -10.07 -0.66
C MET A 112 -19.64 -11.47 -0.45
N ALA A 113 -18.81 -11.64 0.58
CA ALA A 113 -18.42 -12.93 1.13
C ALA A 113 -18.54 -12.91 2.65
N SER A 114 -18.86 -14.05 3.23
CA SER A 114 -18.88 -14.28 4.68
C SER A 114 -17.84 -15.33 5.05
N TYR A 115 -17.30 -15.21 6.24
CA TYR A 115 -16.32 -16.13 6.80
C TYR A 115 -17.00 -17.16 7.71
N ASP A 116 -16.66 -18.44 7.52
CA ASP A 116 -17.04 -19.52 8.40
C ASP A 116 -15.86 -20.50 8.63
N GLU A 117 -16.10 -21.63 9.28
CA GLU A 117 -15.09 -22.65 9.57
C GLU A 117 -14.40 -23.23 8.31
N THR A 118 -14.99 -23.05 7.14
CA THR A 118 -14.45 -23.51 5.84
C THR A 118 -13.74 -22.42 5.06
N GLY A 119 -13.77 -21.17 5.55
CA GLY A 119 -13.15 -19.99 4.94
C GLY A 119 -14.17 -18.98 4.40
N TRP A 120 -13.73 -18.15 3.46
CA TRP A 120 -14.56 -17.12 2.85
C TRP A 120 -15.44 -17.66 1.73
N LEU A 121 -16.75 -17.50 1.85
CA LEU A 121 -17.75 -17.96 0.90
C LEU A 121 -18.70 -16.85 0.48
N GLY A 122 -18.95 -16.73 -0.82
CA GLY A 122 -19.89 -15.73 -1.32
C GLY A 122 -19.74 -15.40 -2.79
N SER A 123 -20.43 -14.35 -3.23
CA SER A 123 -20.32 -13.84 -4.59
C SER A 123 -19.06 -12.98 -4.84
N LEU A 124 -18.46 -12.43 -3.77
CA LEU A 124 -17.18 -11.77 -3.84
C LEU A 124 -16.08 -12.81 -3.70
N SER A 125 -15.47 -13.21 -4.79
CA SER A 125 -14.41 -14.22 -4.83
C SER A 125 -13.01 -13.62 -4.92
N THR A 126 -12.86 -12.41 -5.49
CA THR A 126 -11.59 -11.71 -5.68
C THR A 126 -11.71 -10.24 -5.29
N MET A 127 -10.64 -9.69 -4.77
CA MET A 127 -10.51 -8.26 -4.50
C MET A 127 -9.70 -7.60 -5.62
N ALA A 128 -9.88 -6.30 -5.82
CA ALA A 128 -9.20 -5.55 -6.86
C ALA A 128 -8.66 -4.21 -6.33
N ILE A 129 -7.54 -3.79 -6.90
CA ILE A 129 -7.01 -2.44 -6.68
C ILE A 129 -7.99 -1.42 -7.25
N GLY A 130 -8.12 -0.27 -6.59
CA GLY A 130 -9.06 0.79 -6.97
C GLY A 130 -10.49 0.55 -6.51
N SER A 131 -10.78 -0.60 -5.91
CA SER A 131 -12.09 -0.89 -5.31
C SER A 131 -12.07 -0.65 -3.80
N MET A 132 -13.17 -0.07 -3.29
CA MET A 132 -13.40 0.07 -1.87
C MET A 132 -14.21 -1.13 -1.36
N TYR A 133 -13.82 -1.62 -0.21
CA TYR A 133 -14.50 -2.71 0.48
C TYR A 133 -14.93 -2.29 1.87
N LYS A 134 -16.07 -2.83 2.30
CA LYS A 134 -16.51 -2.76 3.70
C LYS A 134 -16.24 -4.12 4.33
N LEU A 135 -15.35 -4.11 5.34
CA LEU A 135 -14.96 -5.28 6.12
C LEU A 135 -15.57 -5.17 7.52
N ASN A 136 -16.39 -6.13 7.90
CA ASN A 136 -16.94 -6.23 9.25
C ASN A 136 -16.05 -7.12 10.12
N MET A 137 -15.61 -6.56 11.24
CA MET A 137 -14.70 -7.23 12.17
C MET A 137 -15.40 -7.56 13.48
N ASN A 138 -15.22 -8.76 14.01
CA ASN A 138 -15.68 -9.18 15.34
C ASN A 138 -14.80 -8.59 16.45
N SER A 139 -13.52 -8.47 16.15
CA SER A 139 -12.51 -7.94 17.05
C SER A 139 -11.46 -7.15 16.28
N PRO A 140 -10.74 -6.21 16.94
CA PRO A 140 -9.63 -5.50 16.30
C PRO A 140 -8.54 -6.46 15.86
N ALA A 141 -8.00 -6.25 14.66
CA ALA A 141 -6.85 -6.97 14.11
C ALA A 141 -6.15 -6.11 13.05
N THR A 142 -4.95 -6.49 12.67
CA THR A 142 -4.22 -5.87 11.57
C THR A 142 -4.39 -6.71 10.31
N LEU A 143 -5.02 -6.15 9.29
CA LEU A 143 -5.03 -6.76 7.96
C LEU A 143 -3.67 -6.51 7.30
N SER A 144 -2.95 -7.58 7.00
CA SER A 144 -1.66 -7.56 6.31
C SER A 144 -1.78 -8.21 4.93
N VAL A 145 -1.39 -7.46 3.90
CA VAL A 145 -1.39 -7.94 2.51
C VAL A 145 0.02 -7.75 1.95
N ILE A 146 0.61 -8.83 1.45
CA ILE A 146 1.95 -8.81 0.84
C ILE A 146 1.83 -8.94 -0.67
N GLY A 147 2.51 -8.07 -1.40
CA GLY A 147 2.52 -8.08 -2.85
C GLY A 147 3.31 -6.92 -3.45
N LYS A 148 3.10 -6.67 -4.72
CA LYS A 148 3.74 -5.55 -5.42
C LYS A 148 3.01 -4.24 -5.13
N ARG A 149 3.77 -3.16 -4.95
CA ARG A 149 3.18 -1.81 -4.94
C ARG A 149 2.55 -1.51 -6.28
N VAL A 150 1.38 -0.94 -6.24
CA VAL A 150 0.69 -0.45 -7.42
C VAL A 150 1.11 0.98 -7.72
N ASP A 151 1.37 1.28 -9.00
CA ASP A 151 1.45 2.66 -9.46
C ASP A 151 0.01 3.18 -9.68
N PRO A 152 -0.49 4.10 -8.86
CA PRO A 152 -1.85 4.61 -8.99
C PRO A 152 -2.06 5.45 -10.24
N GLN A 153 -0.98 5.89 -10.92
CA GLN A 153 -1.04 6.70 -12.14
C GLN A 153 -0.92 5.87 -13.42
N ALA A 154 -0.71 4.55 -13.31
CA ALA A 154 -0.68 3.69 -14.47
C ALA A 154 -2.01 3.75 -15.24
N ALA A 155 -1.93 3.80 -16.56
CA ALA A 155 -3.11 4.02 -17.41
C ALA A 155 -4.18 2.92 -17.27
N ASP A 156 -3.78 1.70 -16.95
CA ASP A 156 -4.66 0.55 -16.69
C ASP A 156 -5.34 0.59 -15.31
N ARG A 157 -4.98 1.58 -14.46
CA ARG A 157 -5.54 1.80 -13.12
C ARG A 157 -6.54 2.95 -13.05
N ALA A 158 -6.88 3.55 -14.19
CA ALA A 158 -7.88 4.60 -14.24
C ALA A 158 -9.24 4.10 -13.77
N ILE A 159 -9.85 4.81 -12.81
CA ILE A 159 -11.17 4.49 -12.27
C ILE A 159 -12.20 5.35 -12.97
N THR A 160 -13.19 4.70 -13.57
CA THR A 160 -14.33 5.41 -14.16
C THR A 160 -15.38 5.67 -13.09
N VAL A 161 -15.72 6.93 -12.88
CA VAL A 161 -16.82 7.34 -12.02
C VAL A 161 -18.05 7.68 -12.85
N GLY A 162 -19.21 7.23 -12.40
CA GLY A 162 -20.50 7.52 -13.01
C GLY A 162 -21.39 8.31 -12.06
N ASN A 163 -22.56 8.71 -12.54
CA ASN A 163 -23.56 9.41 -11.73
C ASN A 163 -23.96 8.58 -10.49
N GLY A 164 -24.17 9.25 -9.37
CA GLY A 164 -24.56 8.66 -8.11
C GLY A 164 -23.37 8.13 -7.30
N ASN A 165 -23.64 7.16 -6.41
CA ASN A 165 -22.61 6.65 -5.49
C ASN A 165 -21.61 5.74 -6.19
N ASN A 166 -20.35 6.06 -6.10
CA ASN A 166 -19.23 5.21 -6.51
C ASN A 166 -18.45 4.75 -5.28
N TRP A 167 -18.06 3.49 -5.25
CA TRP A 167 -17.21 2.94 -4.18
C TRP A 167 -15.80 2.83 -4.73
N ILE A 168 -14.96 3.77 -4.33
CA ILE A 168 -13.62 3.96 -4.88
C ILE A 168 -12.60 3.61 -3.80
N GLY A 169 -11.66 2.73 -4.12
CA GLY A 169 -10.51 2.43 -3.28
C GLY A 169 -9.34 3.37 -3.58
N TYR A 170 -8.73 3.91 -2.53
CA TYR A 170 -7.52 4.70 -2.66
C TYR A 170 -6.31 3.78 -2.84
N SER A 171 -5.68 3.81 -4.00
CA SER A 171 -4.62 2.89 -4.39
C SER A 171 -3.20 3.45 -4.27
N ALA A 172 -3.02 4.68 -3.77
CA ALA A 172 -1.70 5.21 -3.50
C ALA A 172 -1.20 4.81 -2.10
N SER A 173 0.11 4.62 -1.97
CA SER A 173 0.79 4.33 -0.70
C SER A 173 1.22 5.59 0.07
N TYR A 174 0.74 6.75 -0.32
CA TYR A 174 1.05 8.07 0.25
C TYR A 174 -0.21 8.91 0.35
N TYR A 175 -0.18 9.96 1.17
CA TYR A 175 -1.30 10.87 1.36
C TYR A 175 -1.40 11.86 0.20
N LEU A 176 -2.63 12.12 -0.27
CA LEU A 176 -2.96 13.20 -1.19
C LEU A 176 -4.15 13.99 -0.66
N SER A 177 -4.18 15.29 -0.92
CA SER A 177 -5.40 16.06 -0.74
C SER A 177 -6.48 15.61 -1.73
N PRO A 178 -7.76 15.85 -1.45
CA PRO A 178 -8.83 15.58 -2.42
C PRO A 178 -8.60 16.25 -3.78
N ASP A 179 -8.12 17.50 -3.79
CA ASP A 179 -7.86 18.25 -5.02
C ASP A 179 -6.76 17.58 -5.87
N GLU A 180 -5.69 17.08 -5.24
CA GLU A 180 -4.63 16.36 -5.93
C GLU A 180 -5.09 14.99 -6.43
N ALA A 181 -5.81 14.22 -5.59
CA ALA A 181 -6.23 12.87 -5.91
C ALA A 181 -7.28 12.83 -7.02
N PHE A 182 -8.14 13.85 -7.08
CA PHE A 182 -9.23 13.95 -8.04
C PHE A 182 -9.01 15.02 -9.12
N ALA A 183 -7.78 15.47 -9.32
CA ALA A 183 -7.43 16.47 -10.33
C ALA A 183 -7.85 16.09 -11.77
N GLY A 184 -8.03 14.79 -12.05
CA GLY A 184 -8.52 14.29 -13.34
C GLY A 184 -10.03 14.26 -13.52
N LEU A 185 -10.80 14.59 -12.48
CA LEU A 185 -12.28 14.68 -12.55
C LEU A 185 -12.72 16.07 -12.96
N SER A 186 -13.97 16.14 -13.43
CA SER A 186 -14.70 17.39 -13.66
C SER A 186 -15.93 17.40 -12.73
N PRO A 187 -15.72 17.60 -11.43
CA PRO A 187 -16.83 17.57 -10.48
C PRO A 187 -17.73 18.81 -10.66
N GLU A 188 -19.01 18.64 -10.31
CA GLU A 188 -19.97 19.73 -10.23
C GLU A 188 -20.09 20.20 -8.77
N ASN A 189 -20.57 21.44 -8.58
CA ASN A 189 -20.86 21.94 -7.24
C ASN A 189 -21.84 20.99 -6.53
N GLU A 190 -21.59 20.77 -5.24
CA GLU A 190 -22.31 19.83 -4.36
C GLU A 190 -21.98 18.34 -4.56
N ASP A 191 -21.05 17.98 -5.46
CA ASP A 191 -20.48 16.64 -5.46
C ASP A 191 -19.76 16.36 -4.14
N VAL A 192 -19.86 15.12 -3.67
CA VAL A 192 -19.38 14.73 -2.34
C VAL A 192 -18.40 13.57 -2.43
N ILE A 193 -17.23 13.74 -1.80
CA ILE A 193 -16.33 12.64 -1.47
C ILE A 193 -16.52 12.29 0.01
N LYS A 194 -16.62 11.01 0.31
CA LYS A 194 -16.85 10.56 1.67
C LYS A 194 -15.97 9.36 2.02
N SER A 195 -15.21 9.49 3.09
CA SER A 195 -14.62 8.35 3.81
C SER A 195 -15.58 7.85 4.89
N LYS A 196 -15.20 6.82 5.63
CA LYS A 196 -16.01 6.32 6.75
C LYS A 196 -16.27 7.39 7.82
N GLU A 197 -15.29 8.26 8.08
CA GLU A 197 -15.30 9.17 9.23
C GLU A 197 -15.35 10.65 8.83
N SER A 198 -15.19 10.97 7.53
CA SER A 198 -15.05 12.34 7.06
C SER A 198 -15.59 12.52 5.64
N PHE A 199 -15.75 13.76 5.21
CA PHE A 199 -16.22 14.09 3.87
C PHE A 199 -15.63 15.41 3.37
N ALA A 200 -15.67 15.63 2.05
CA ALA A 200 -15.46 16.92 1.40
C ALA A 200 -16.54 17.13 0.33
N ILE A 201 -16.95 18.36 0.13
CA ILE A 201 -17.93 18.81 -0.87
C ILE A 201 -17.19 19.67 -1.87
N PHE A 202 -17.44 19.48 -3.16
CA PHE A 202 -16.90 20.34 -4.19
C PHE A 202 -17.69 21.64 -4.28
N MET A 203 -17.03 22.76 -4.07
CA MET A 203 -17.59 24.10 -4.11
C MET A 203 -16.55 25.08 -4.64
N ASP A 204 -16.96 25.96 -5.55
CA ASP A 204 -16.10 27.04 -6.05
C ASP A 204 -14.72 26.57 -6.53
N TYR A 205 -14.69 25.44 -7.27
CA TYR A 205 -13.51 24.82 -7.87
C TYR A 205 -12.52 24.13 -6.91
N GLU A 206 -12.93 23.86 -5.66
CA GLU A 206 -12.10 23.16 -4.68
C GLU A 206 -12.92 22.20 -3.80
N TRP A 207 -12.26 21.19 -3.21
CA TRP A 207 -12.87 20.28 -2.26
C TRP A 207 -12.81 20.86 -0.84
N VAL A 208 -13.96 21.20 -0.29
CA VAL A 208 -14.11 21.85 1.02
C VAL A 208 -14.73 20.88 2.02
N GLY A 209 -14.12 20.75 3.19
CA GLY A 209 -14.68 19.90 4.25
C GLY A 209 -13.63 19.42 5.26
N PRO A 210 -14.03 18.59 6.21
CA PRO A 210 -13.13 17.99 7.18
C PRO A 210 -12.19 16.91 6.59
N LEU A 211 -12.52 16.30 5.44
CA LEU A 211 -11.63 15.38 4.74
C LEU A 211 -10.50 16.17 4.07
N LYS A 212 -9.34 16.21 4.71
CA LYS A 212 -8.17 16.98 4.23
C LYS A 212 -7.17 16.14 3.44
N ALA A 213 -7.21 14.82 3.60
CA ALA A 213 -6.35 13.90 2.88
C ALA A 213 -7.02 12.55 2.70
N LEU A 214 -6.73 11.92 1.58
CA LEU A 214 -6.97 10.50 1.38
C LEU A 214 -5.80 9.72 1.97
N GLU A 215 -6.11 8.64 2.67
CA GLU A 215 -5.14 7.88 3.42
C GLU A 215 -4.92 6.49 2.80
N PRO A 216 -3.67 6.01 2.71
CA PRO A 216 -3.40 4.65 2.27
C PRO A 216 -4.20 3.60 3.04
N GLY A 217 -4.82 2.67 2.32
CA GLY A 217 -5.60 1.59 2.93
C GLY A 217 -7.02 1.96 3.36
N LYS A 218 -7.44 3.22 3.17
CA LYS A 218 -8.81 3.66 3.45
C LYS A 218 -9.65 3.71 2.17
N GLY A 219 -10.94 3.40 2.31
CA GLY A 219 -11.93 3.50 1.25
C GLY A 219 -12.90 4.65 1.47
#